data_0e57ae8c42db2b24c8d513cd25c9b785
#
_entry.id   0e57ae8c42db2b24c8d513cd25c9b785
#
_cell.length_a   1.000
_cell.length_b   1.000
_cell.length_c   1.000
_cell.angle_alpha   90.00
_cell.angle_beta   90.00
_cell.angle_gamma   90.00
#
_symmetry.space_group_name_H-M   'P 1'
#
loop_
_entity.id
_entity.type
_entity.pdbx_description
1 polymer ?
#
loop_
_entity_poly.entity_id
_entity_poly.type
_entity_poly.pdbx_seq_one_letter_code
_entity_poly.pdbx_strand_id
1 'polypeptide(L)'
;MNQEKIGKLIKKIRIENKLSQKEFASKYGVTFQAVSKWENGKNIPDISILKEICNDYNLKIDDFLDAKPKKLKKNIVVIITILLF
;
A
#
# COMPACT_ATOMS: atom_id res chain seq x y z
N MET A 1 -12.96 3.59 -4.97
CA MET A 1 -11.89 3.13 -4.07
C MET A 1 -12.24 1.75 -3.54
N ASN A 2 -11.36 0.78 -3.69
CA ASN A 2 -11.63 -0.59 -3.26
C ASN A 2 -10.98 -0.88 -1.91
N GLN A 3 -11.79 -1.00 -0.86
CA GLN A 3 -11.31 -1.21 0.50
C GLN A 3 -10.51 -2.51 0.65
N GLU A 4 -10.93 -3.57 -0.02
CA GLU A 4 -10.21 -4.84 0.04
C GLU A 4 -8.80 -4.73 -0.54
N LYS A 5 -8.68 -4.10 -1.70
CA LYS A 5 -7.39 -3.94 -2.36
C LYS A 5 -6.44 -3.04 -1.57
N ILE A 6 -6.98 -1.98 -0.99
CA ILE A 6 -6.22 -1.10 -0.11
C ILE A 6 -5.70 -1.89 1.08
N GLY A 7 -6.56 -2.69 1.71
CA GLY A 7 -6.18 -3.50 2.85
C GLY A 7 -5.12 -4.53 2.52
N LYS A 8 -5.25 -5.18 1.37
CA LYS A 8 -4.25 -6.17 0.93
C LYS A 8 -2.89 -5.52 0.68
N LEU A 9 -2.89 -4.33 0.09
CA LEU A 9 -1.65 -3.60 -0.16
C LEU A 9 -0.99 -3.18 1.14
N ILE A 10 -1.76 -2.68 2.10
CA ILE A 10 -1.24 -2.32 3.42
C ILE A 10 -0.63 -3.55 4.10
N LYS A 11 -1.33 -4.67 4.09
CA LYS A 11 -0.82 -5.90 4.69
C LYS A 11 0.46 -6.37 4.02
N LYS A 12 0.52 -6.30 2.70
CA LYS A 12 1.72 -6.68 1.95
C LYS A 12 2.90 -5.81 2.34
N ILE A 13 2.72 -4.50 2.39
CA ILE A 13 3.76 -3.55 2.79
C ILE A 13 4.25 -3.88 4.20
N ARG A 14 3.31 -4.10 5.12
CA ARG A 14 3.62 -4.39 6.52
C ARG A 14 4.47 -5.66 6.64
N ILE A 15 4.02 -6.73 6.00
CA ILE A 15 4.70 -8.02 6.06
C ILE A 15 6.07 -7.97 5.41
N GLU A 16 6.19 -7.33 4.26
CA GLU A 16 7.47 -7.17 3.57
C GLU A 16 8.48 -6.41 4.42
N ASN A 17 8.01 -5.51 5.27
CA ASN A 17 8.87 -4.75 6.17
C ASN A 17 8.99 -5.38 7.57
N LYS A 18 8.48 -6.59 7.72
CA LYS A 18 8.59 -7.40 8.95
C LYS A 18 8.02 -6.69 10.18
N LEU A 19 6.92 -5.98 10.00
CA LEU A 19 6.26 -5.26 11.08
C LEU A 19 5.00 -6.01 11.53
N SER A 20 4.76 -6.02 12.85
CA SER A 20 3.47 -6.46 13.39
C SER A 20 2.41 -5.39 13.14
N GLN A 21 1.14 -5.76 13.30
CA GLN A 21 0.07 -4.76 13.22
C GLN A 21 0.26 -3.65 14.26
N LYS A 22 0.71 -4.01 15.46
CA LYS A 22 1.00 -3.05 16.53
C LYS A 22 2.12 -2.09 16.14
N GLU A 23 3.19 -2.62 15.59
CA GLU A 23 4.33 -1.80 15.17
C GLU A 23 3.93 -0.84 14.06
N PHE A 24 3.19 -1.35 13.07
CA PHE A 24 2.69 -0.52 11.97
C PHE A 24 1.77 0.58 12.49
N ALA A 25 0.85 0.21 13.40
CA ALA A 25 -0.06 1.17 14.02
C ALA A 25 0.68 2.28 14.75
N SER A 26 1.72 1.92 15.50
CA SER A 26 2.54 2.90 16.24
C SER A 26 3.18 3.92 15.33
N LYS A 27 3.62 3.51 14.15
CA LYS A 27 4.24 4.42 13.18
C LYS A 27 3.28 5.54 12.75
N TYR A 28 2.00 5.27 12.73
CA TYR A 28 1.01 6.21 12.21
C TYR A 28 0.07 6.76 13.28
N GLY A 29 0.38 6.50 14.55
CA GLY A 29 -0.41 7.04 15.65
C GLY A 29 -1.83 6.51 15.70
N VAL A 30 -2.05 5.28 15.25
CA VAL A 30 -3.37 4.64 15.26
C VAL A 30 -3.33 3.37 16.11
N THR A 31 -4.50 2.77 16.34
CA THR A 31 -4.57 1.51 17.08
C THR A 31 -4.33 0.32 16.16
N PHE A 32 -3.88 -0.80 16.74
CA PHE A 32 -3.73 -2.01 15.93
C PHE A 32 -5.06 -2.52 15.42
N GLN A 33 -6.16 -2.25 16.14
CA GLN A 33 -7.51 -2.58 15.68
C GLN A 33 -7.84 -1.84 14.39
N ALA A 34 -7.41 -0.58 14.27
CA ALA A 34 -7.61 0.17 13.03
C ALA A 34 -6.87 -0.49 11.88
N VAL A 35 -5.60 -0.86 12.08
CA VAL A 35 -4.81 -1.56 11.05
C VAL A 35 -5.48 -2.88 10.66
N SER A 36 -5.96 -3.63 11.64
CA SER A 36 -6.67 -4.88 11.37
C SER A 36 -7.91 -4.66 10.51
N LYS A 37 -8.68 -3.61 10.79
CA LYS A 37 -9.86 -3.28 9.98
C LYS A 37 -9.48 -2.91 8.55
N TRP A 38 -8.39 -2.16 8.38
CA TRP A 38 -7.90 -1.82 7.05
C TRP A 38 -7.55 -3.08 6.26
N GLU A 39 -6.77 -3.98 6.88
CA GLU A 39 -6.30 -5.21 6.24
C GLU A 39 -7.44 -6.18 5.92
N ASN A 40 -8.53 -6.11 6.66
CA ASN A 40 -9.72 -6.94 6.42
C ASN A 40 -10.75 -6.27 5.51
N GLY A 41 -10.43 -5.11 4.95
CA GLY A 41 -11.32 -4.41 4.03
C GLY A 41 -12.56 -3.81 4.67
N LYS A 42 -12.55 -3.63 5.99
CA LYS A 42 -13.71 -3.08 6.72
C LYS A 42 -13.68 -1.58 6.84
N ASN A 43 -12.51 -0.99 6.68
CA ASN A 43 -12.33 0.45 6.79
C ASN A 43 -11.10 0.85 5.98
N ILE A 44 -10.93 2.14 5.74
CA ILE A 44 -9.75 2.66 5.05
C ILE A 44 -9.08 3.72 5.93
N PRO A 45 -7.75 3.89 5.81
CA PRO A 45 -7.08 4.98 6.51
C PRO A 45 -7.52 6.34 5.99
N ASP A 46 -7.40 7.37 6.83
CA ASP A 46 -7.54 8.74 6.36
C ASP A 46 -6.54 9.03 5.25
N ILE A 47 -6.89 9.96 4.37
CA ILE A 47 -6.03 10.32 3.25
C ILE A 47 -4.66 10.81 3.74
N SER A 48 -4.60 11.48 4.88
CA SER A 48 -3.34 11.94 5.45
C SER A 48 -2.43 10.77 5.82
N ILE A 49 -3.01 9.70 6.37
CA ILE A 49 -2.27 8.49 6.72
C ILE A 49 -1.82 7.75 5.46
N LEU A 50 -2.71 7.65 4.46
CA LEU A 50 -2.34 7.04 3.18
C LEU A 50 -1.16 7.75 2.53
N LYS A 51 -1.13 9.08 2.61
CA LYS A 51 -0.01 9.87 2.08
C LYS A 51 1.28 9.58 2.84
N GLU A 52 1.21 9.46 4.16
CA GLU A 52 2.38 9.11 4.96
C GLU A 52 2.91 7.73 4.60
N ILE A 53 2.03 6.75 4.45
CA ILE A 53 2.41 5.40 4.03
C ILE A 53 3.07 5.44 2.65
N CYS A 54 2.49 6.16 1.71
CA CYS A 54 3.06 6.31 0.38
C CYS A 54 4.46 6.91 0.43
N ASN A 55 4.63 7.94 1.25
CA ASN A 55 5.92 8.59 1.40
C ASN A 55 6.96 7.66 2.02
N ASP A 56 6.57 6.92 3.06
CA ASP A 56 7.49 6.02 3.78
C ASP A 56 7.97 4.85 2.94
N TYR A 57 7.12 4.36 2.04
CA TYR A 57 7.41 3.16 1.24
C TYR A 57 7.58 3.46 -0.24
N ASN A 58 7.75 4.73 -0.57
CA ASN A 58 8.01 5.18 -1.93
C ASN A 58 6.94 4.73 -2.92
N LEU A 59 5.69 4.88 -2.52
CA LEU A 59 4.53 4.53 -3.34
C LEU A 59 3.80 5.79 -3.79
N LYS A 60 3.04 5.67 -4.86
CA LYS A 60 2.15 6.74 -5.29
C LYS A 60 0.77 6.52 -4.70
N ILE A 61 0.07 7.59 -4.36
CA ILE A 61 -1.29 7.49 -3.84
C ILE A 61 -2.20 6.75 -4.83
N ASP A 62 -1.94 6.85 -6.13
CA ASP A 62 -2.68 6.15 -7.17
C ASP A 62 -2.61 4.64 -7.01
N ASP A 63 -1.54 4.12 -6.41
CA ASP A 63 -1.39 2.68 -6.17
C ASP A 63 -2.47 2.16 -5.23
N PHE A 64 -2.91 3.00 -4.30
CA PHE A 64 -4.00 2.66 -3.40
C PHE A 64 -5.37 2.91 -4.01
N LEU A 65 -5.50 4.00 -4.77
CA LEU A 65 -6.81 4.44 -5.25
C LEU A 65 -7.28 3.63 -6.45
N ASP A 66 -6.37 3.23 -7.30
CA ASP A 66 -6.73 2.63 -8.59
C ASP A 66 -6.45 1.14 -8.68
N ALA A 67 -5.43 0.64 -8.01
CA ALA A 67 -5.07 -0.78 -7.94
C ALA A 67 -5.22 -1.54 -9.27
N LYS A 68 -5.11 -0.85 -10.40
CA LYS A 68 -5.30 -1.44 -11.73
C LYS A 68 -3.98 -1.92 -12.32
N PRO A 69 -4.02 -2.84 -13.29
CA PRO A 69 -2.81 -3.43 -13.88
C PRO A 69 -1.99 -2.47 -14.76
N LYS A 70 -2.28 -1.17 -14.73
CA LYS A 70 -1.47 -0.16 -15.43
C LYS A 70 0.00 -0.25 -15.07
N LYS A 71 0.30 -0.59 -13.83
CA LYS A 71 1.67 -0.81 -13.38
C LYS A 71 2.39 -1.89 -14.16
N LEU A 72 1.69 -2.96 -14.48
CA LEU A 72 2.27 -4.07 -15.24
C LEU A 72 2.69 -3.62 -16.62
N LYS A 73 1.89 -2.77 -17.27
CA LYS A 73 2.25 -2.22 -18.58
C LYS A 73 3.51 -1.37 -18.51
N LYS A 74 3.62 -0.51 -17.49
CA LYS A 74 4.81 0.30 -17.30
C LYS A 74 6.04 -0.55 -17.05
N ASN A 75 5.91 -1.57 -16.23
CA ASN A 75 7.01 -2.48 -15.93
C ASN A 75 7.47 -3.24 -17.17
N ILE A 76 6.52 -3.68 -18.00
CA ILE A 76 6.83 -4.36 -19.25
C ILE A 76 7.61 -3.43 -20.18
N VAL A 77 7.18 -2.19 -20.32
CA VAL A 77 7.87 -1.19 -21.17
C VAL A 77 9.29 -0.95 -20.67
N VAL A 78 9.47 -0.79 -19.36
CA VAL A 78 10.79 -0.60 -18.78
C VAL A 78 11.68 -1.83 -19.00
N ILE A 79 11.16 -3.03 -18.80
CA ILE A 79 11.90 -4.26 -19.02
C ILE A 79 12.31 -4.38 -20.48
N ILE A 80 11.40 -4.12 -21.41
CA ILE A 80 11.70 -4.16 -22.85
C ILE A 80 12.79 -3.14 -23.20
N THR A 81 12.70 -1.94 -22.67
CA THR A 81 13.69 -0.90 -22.88
C THR A 81 15.06 -1.33 -22.39
N ILE A 82 15.12 -1.90 -21.21
CA ILE A 82 16.37 -2.39 -20.62
C ILE A 82 16.95 -3.53 -21.46
N LEU A 83 16.12 -4.44 -21.92
CA LEU A 83 16.58 -5.59 -22.72
C LEU A 83 17.08 -5.21 -24.11
N LEU A 84 16.59 -4.09 -24.63
CA LEU A 84 17.02 -3.60 -25.96
C LEU A 84 18.36 -2.86 -25.92
N PHE A 85 18.80 -2.50 -24.73
CA PHE A 85 20.09 -1.86 -24.53
C PHE A 85 21.07 -2.76 -23.82
#